data_dc1491ab10fff9ba1fde65b4a8b2c9e0
#
_entry.id   dc1491ab10fff9ba1fde65b4a8b2c9e0
#
_cell.length_a   1.000
_cell.length_b   1.000
_cell.length_c   1.000
_cell.angle_alpha   90.00
_cell.angle_beta   90.00
_cell.angle_gamma   90.00
#
_symmetry.space_group_name_H-M   'P 1'
#
loop_
_entity.id
_entity.type
_entity.pdbx_description
1 polymer ?
#
loop_
_entity_poly.entity_id
_entity_poly.type
_entity_poly.pdbx_seq_one_letter_code
_entity_poly.pdbx_strand_id
1 'polypeptide(L)'
;VHADDLMKSYALIEEMGKPISFHSGTNWSGAHLRQASRFIAVHSLSFPWYVVFHITNWITNALNERFPKLDVVWAEGGLAWIPWLMQRLDHEYMMRTSEAPGLKKLPSEYMKDMYYSSQPCEKMHPEALEQTFKMIDAENTMLYASDYPHWDMDVPSVIYDLPFLDEKQKRKIFGENWSRVFNIDYSDRYPNYKTSNEIKN
;
A
#
# COMPACT_ATOMS: atom_id res chain seq x y z
N VAL A 1 13.87 6.24 -3.72
CA VAL A 1 13.05 6.99 -2.72
C VAL A 1 13.91 7.63 -1.61
N HIS A 2 15.08 7.09 -1.28
CA HIS A 2 15.91 7.57 -0.16
C HIS A 2 17.05 8.54 -0.58
N ALA A 3 17.13 8.94 -1.83
CA ALA A 3 18.14 9.88 -2.32
C ALA A 3 17.95 11.29 -1.71
N ASP A 4 19.05 11.93 -1.34
CA ASP A 4 19.04 13.20 -0.60
C ASP A 4 18.36 14.36 -1.36
N ASP A 5 18.43 14.36 -2.68
CA ASP A 5 17.78 15.35 -3.52
C ASP A 5 16.24 15.32 -3.47
N LEU A 6 15.66 14.18 -3.07
CA LEU A 6 14.22 14.01 -2.89
C LEU A 6 13.70 14.57 -1.55
N MET A 7 14.58 14.76 -0.55
CA MET A 7 14.16 15.13 0.79
C MET A 7 13.43 16.46 0.86
N LYS A 8 13.84 17.43 0.06
CA LYS A 8 13.15 18.74 -0.02
C LYS A 8 11.74 18.60 -0.59
N SER A 9 11.55 17.70 -1.54
CA SER A 9 10.24 17.44 -2.14
C SER A 9 9.31 16.78 -1.12
N TYR A 10 9.80 15.82 -0.34
CA TYR A 10 9.00 15.16 0.72
C TYR A 10 8.60 16.17 1.81
N ALA A 11 9.51 17.02 2.26
CA ALA A 11 9.22 18.08 3.23
C ALA A 11 8.13 19.03 2.72
N LEU A 12 8.19 19.44 1.46
CA LEU A 12 7.18 20.30 0.84
C LEU A 12 5.81 19.61 0.75
N ILE A 13 5.77 18.34 0.34
CA ILE A 13 4.53 17.55 0.22
C ILE A 13 3.90 17.39 1.61
N GLU A 14 4.71 17.09 2.64
CA GLU A 14 4.26 17.01 4.03
C GLU A 14 3.69 18.34 4.52
N GLU A 15 4.37 19.46 4.27
CA GLU A 15 3.91 20.81 4.62
C GLU A 15 2.56 21.15 3.94
N MET A 16 2.38 20.69 2.70
CA MET A 16 1.12 20.86 1.97
C MET A 16 -0.01 19.96 2.49
N GLY A 17 0.26 19.03 3.41
CA GLY A 17 -0.71 18.07 3.91
C GLY A 17 -1.26 17.15 2.79
N LYS A 18 -0.41 16.78 1.85
CA LYS A 18 -0.78 15.91 0.73
C LYS A 18 -0.10 14.55 0.88
N PRO A 19 -0.76 13.45 0.47
CA PRO A 19 -0.12 12.15 0.39
C PRO A 19 0.85 12.10 -0.78
N ILE A 20 1.81 11.18 -0.69
CA ILE A 20 2.65 10.79 -1.83
C ILE A 20 2.28 9.38 -2.26
N SER A 21 2.13 9.15 -3.58
CA SER A 21 1.88 7.82 -4.13
C SER A 21 3.09 7.36 -4.94
N PHE A 22 3.55 6.15 -4.66
CA PHE A 22 4.57 5.47 -5.45
C PHE A 22 3.93 4.38 -6.30
N HIS A 23 4.17 4.49 -7.58
CA HIS A 23 3.68 3.57 -8.59
C HIS A 23 4.86 3.03 -9.40
N SER A 24 4.84 1.75 -9.71
CA SER A 24 5.83 1.14 -10.60
C SER A 24 5.23 0.83 -11.96
N GLY A 25 5.95 0.12 -12.81
CA GLY A 25 5.48 -0.23 -14.13
C GLY A 25 6.26 -1.40 -14.72
N THR A 26 5.79 -1.91 -15.85
CA THR A 26 6.45 -2.98 -16.58
C THR A 26 7.81 -2.50 -17.09
N ASN A 27 8.89 -3.16 -16.70
CA ASN A 27 10.25 -2.76 -17.07
C ASN A 27 11.10 -3.94 -17.52
N TRP A 28 11.19 -4.14 -18.84
CA TRP A 28 12.06 -5.15 -19.46
C TRP A 28 13.55 -4.83 -19.31
N SER A 29 13.90 -3.55 -19.16
CA SER A 29 15.28 -3.10 -19.08
C SER A 29 15.89 -3.20 -17.70
N GLY A 30 15.09 -3.44 -16.67
CA GLY A 30 15.56 -3.66 -15.30
C GLY A 30 16.53 -4.83 -15.21
N ALA A 31 17.63 -4.67 -14.47
CA ALA A 31 18.69 -5.68 -14.39
C ALA A 31 18.19 -7.08 -14.03
N HIS A 32 17.17 -7.15 -13.16
CA HIS A 32 16.56 -8.39 -12.70
C HIS A 32 15.62 -9.04 -13.72
N LEU A 33 14.99 -8.22 -14.58
CA LEU A 33 13.95 -8.67 -15.50
C LEU A 33 14.46 -8.93 -16.93
N ARG A 34 15.70 -8.54 -17.24
CA ARG A 34 16.31 -8.78 -18.56
C ARG A 34 16.35 -10.25 -18.97
N GLN A 35 16.37 -11.15 -17.99
CA GLN A 35 16.43 -12.61 -18.24
C GLN A 35 15.03 -13.23 -18.42
N ALA A 36 13.97 -12.47 -18.20
CA ALA A 36 12.62 -12.96 -18.40
C ALA A 36 12.33 -13.07 -19.90
N SER A 37 11.90 -14.25 -20.33
CA SER A 37 11.63 -14.57 -21.74
C SER A 37 10.15 -14.41 -22.14
N ARG A 38 9.28 -14.07 -21.18
CA ARG A 38 7.85 -13.97 -21.37
C ARG A 38 7.29 -12.71 -20.73
N PHE A 39 6.33 -12.05 -21.40
CA PHE A 39 5.62 -10.89 -20.85
C PHE A 39 5.01 -11.18 -19.48
N ILE A 40 4.36 -12.32 -19.31
CA ILE A 40 3.74 -12.70 -18.02
C ILE A 40 4.75 -12.71 -16.87
N ALA A 41 5.98 -13.15 -17.09
CA ALA A 41 7.01 -13.14 -16.05
C ALA A 41 7.45 -11.71 -15.70
N VAL A 42 7.60 -10.85 -16.71
CA VAL A 42 7.94 -9.44 -16.48
C VAL A 42 6.81 -8.71 -15.77
N HIS A 43 5.58 -8.87 -16.23
CA HIS A 43 4.40 -8.23 -15.67
C HIS A 43 4.16 -8.66 -14.22
N SER A 44 4.21 -9.97 -13.94
CA SER A 44 3.98 -10.50 -12.59
C SER A 44 5.01 -10.04 -11.56
N LEU A 45 6.24 -9.71 -11.98
CA LEU A 45 7.33 -9.40 -11.06
C LEU A 45 7.70 -7.91 -11.01
N SER A 46 7.49 -7.14 -12.09
CA SER A 46 7.94 -5.75 -12.15
C SER A 46 7.32 -4.89 -11.05
N PHE A 47 5.99 -4.94 -10.96
CA PHE A 47 5.25 -4.09 -10.04
C PHE A 47 5.59 -4.40 -8.57
N PRO A 48 5.41 -5.64 -8.08
CA PRO A 48 5.72 -5.94 -6.69
C PRO A 48 7.22 -5.79 -6.39
N TRP A 49 8.11 -6.13 -7.31
CA TRP A 49 9.55 -6.02 -7.08
C TRP A 49 9.99 -4.59 -6.78
N TYR A 50 9.58 -3.62 -7.60
CA TYR A 50 9.95 -2.23 -7.36
C TYR A 50 9.29 -1.67 -6.11
N VAL A 51 8.04 -2.02 -5.84
CA VAL A 51 7.37 -1.60 -4.61
C VAL A 51 8.08 -2.17 -3.37
N VAL A 52 8.37 -3.48 -3.35
CA VAL A 52 9.10 -4.14 -2.26
C VAL A 52 10.47 -3.49 -2.04
N PHE A 53 11.20 -3.23 -3.10
CA PHE A 53 12.51 -2.58 -3.02
C PHE A 53 12.40 -1.16 -2.45
N HIS A 54 11.44 -0.37 -2.89
CA HIS A 54 11.31 1.01 -2.48
C HIS A 54 10.72 1.17 -1.08
N ILE A 55 9.76 0.35 -0.67
CA ILE A 55 9.24 0.36 0.71
C ILE A 55 10.32 -0.07 1.71
N THR A 56 11.13 -1.07 1.35
CA THR A 56 12.29 -1.47 2.17
C THR A 56 13.24 -0.31 2.38
N ASN A 57 13.62 0.40 1.31
CA ASN A 57 14.47 1.59 1.40
C ASN A 57 13.81 2.75 2.17
N TRP A 58 12.50 2.93 2.02
CA TRP A 58 11.76 3.94 2.76
C TRP A 58 11.86 3.72 4.27
N ILE A 59 11.58 2.49 4.70
CA ILE A 59 11.60 2.13 6.11
C ILE A 59 13.03 2.14 6.67
N THR A 60 13.97 1.42 6.05
CA THR A 60 15.33 1.25 6.60
C THR A 60 16.13 2.56 6.66
N ASN A 61 15.78 3.55 5.84
CA ASN A 61 16.32 4.92 5.93
C ASN A 61 15.49 5.86 6.83
N ALA A 62 14.56 5.30 7.61
CA ALA A 62 13.74 6.01 8.59
C ALA A 62 12.96 7.21 8.00
N LEU A 63 12.48 7.11 6.75
CA LEU A 63 11.75 8.23 6.13
C LEU A 63 10.42 8.51 6.83
N ASN A 64 9.77 7.50 7.43
CA ASN A 64 8.61 7.70 8.29
C ASN A 64 8.93 8.55 9.54
N GLU A 65 10.13 8.44 10.09
CA GLU A 65 10.55 9.24 11.24
C GLU A 65 10.96 10.65 10.83
N ARG A 66 11.49 10.80 9.62
CA ARG A 66 11.88 12.10 9.06
C ARG A 66 10.68 12.92 8.59
N PHE A 67 9.65 12.26 8.11
CA PHE A 67 8.41 12.84 7.57
C PHE A 67 7.18 12.17 8.22
N PRO A 68 6.94 12.40 9.53
CA PRO A 68 5.94 11.66 10.30
C PRO A 68 4.49 11.99 9.95
N LYS A 69 4.25 13.08 9.22
CA LYS A 69 2.92 13.49 8.77
C LYS A 69 2.67 13.20 7.28
N LEU A 70 3.65 12.62 6.60
CA LEU A 70 3.53 12.31 5.19
C LEU A 70 2.86 10.96 4.99
N ASP A 71 1.61 10.97 4.54
CA ASP A 71 0.91 9.76 4.13
C ASP A 71 1.54 9.18 2.86
N VAL A 72 1.85 7.88 2.89
CA VAL A 72 2.50 7.18 1.78
C VAL A 72 1.58 6.12 1.23
N VAL A 73 1.32 6.15 -0.08
CA VAL A 73 0.49 5.19 -0.80
C VAL A 73 1.35 4.35 -1.73
N TRP A 74 1.29 3.03 -1.60
CA TRP A 74 1.94 2.07 -2.49
C TRP A 74 0.91 1.54 -3.49
N ALA A 75 1.05 1.94 -4.74
CA ALA A 75 0.06 1.64 -5.78
C ALA A 75 0.50 0.49 -6.69
N GLU A 76 -0.46 -0.35 -7.05
CA GLU A 76 -0.36 -1.39 -8.09
C GLU A 76 0.79 -2.40 -7.86
N GLY A 77 1.05 -2.73 -6.61
CA GLY A 77 2.10 -3.68 -6.24
C GLY A 77 1.60 -5.09 -5.91
N GLY A 78 0.29 -5.33 -5.92
CA GLY A 78 -0.29 -6.53 -5.33
C GLY A 78 -0.22 -6.52 -3.81
N LEU A 79 -0.71 -7.57 -3.17
CA LEU A 79 -0.87 -7.62 -1.71
C LEU A 79 -0.14 -8.81 -1.05
N ALA A 80 0.05 -9.91 -1.77
CA ALA A 80 0.55 -11.16 -1.21
C ALA A 80 2.01 -11.09 -0.70
N TRP A 81 2.81 -10.16 -1.18
CA TRP A 81 4.18 -9.93 -0.73
C TRP A 81 4.26 -9.21 0.64
N ILE A 82 3.22 -8.49 1.05
CA ILE A 82 3.25 -7.64 2.24
C ILE A 82 3.52 -8.44 3.52
N PRO A 83 2.79 -9.53 3.82
CA PRO A 83 3.05 -10.34 5.01
C PRO A 83 4.47 -10.94 5.04
N TRP A 84 4.97 -11.32 3.87
CA TRP A 84 6.34 -11.82 3.76
C TRP A 84 7.35 -10.73 4.11
N LEU A 85 7.20 -9.53 3.55
CA LEU A 85 8.12 -8.42 3.79
C LEU A 85 8.07 -7.94 5.25
N MET A 86 6.90 -7.87 5.86
CA MET A 86 6.73 -7.52 7.29
C MET A 86 7.58 -8.44 8.17
N GLN A 87 7.41 -9.76 8.00
CA GLN A 87 8.16 -10.75 8.78
C GLN A 87 9.67 -10.72 8.46
N ARG A 88 10.01 -10.54 7.17
CA ARG A 88 11.40 -10.52 6.74
C ARG A 88 12.15 -9.31 7.31
N LEU A 89 11.58 -8.15 7.25
CA LEU A 89 12.22 -6.93 7.75
C LEU A 89 12.33 -6.92 9.27
N ASP A 90 11.30 -7.37 9.99
CA ASP A 90 11.37 -7.49 11.45
C ASP A 90 12.49 -8.44 11.89
N HIS A 91 12.58 -9.59 11.23
CA HIS A 91 13.65 -10.56 11.51
C HIS A 91 15.03 -9.97 11.29
N GLU A 92 15.29 -9.31 10.15
CA GLU A 92 16.57 -8.68 9.85
C GLU A 92 16.89 -7.53 10.81
N TYR A 93 15.90 -6.69 11.10
CA TYR A 93 16.07 -5.57 12.02
C TYR A 93 16.43 -6.04 13.43
N MET A 94 15.78 -7.07 13.96
CA MET A 94 16.09 -7.62 15.27
C MET A 94 17.52 -8.17 15.35
N MET A 95 18.07 -8.65 14.24
CA MET A 95 19.46 -9.14 14.21
C MET A 95 20.48 -8.01 14.01
N ARG A 96 20.09 -6.90 13.37
CA ARG A 96 20.99 -5.83 12.93
C ARG A 96 20.42 -4.44 13.12
N THR A 97 19.90 -4.14 14.31
CA THR A 97 19.32 -2.84 14.62
C THR A 97 20.25 -1.65 14.33
N SER A 98 21.56 -1.85 14.45
CA SER A 98 22.58 -0.84 14.13
C SER A 98 22.63 -0.43 12.66
N GLU A 99 22.10 -1.24 11.75
CA GLU A 99 22.05 -0.94 10.31
C GLU A 99 20.89 0.04 9.96
N ALA A 100 19.90 0.16 10.86
CA ALA A 100 18.78 1.09 10.70
C ALA A 100 18.54 1.90 12.01
N PRO A 101 19.51 2.70 12.46
CA PRO A 101 19.51 3.33 13.79
C PRO A 101 18.42 4.41 13.93
N GLY A 102 17.83 4.87 12.85
CA GLY A 102 16.75 5.86 12.86
C GLY A 102 15.36 5.29 13.20
N LEU A 103 15.19 3.97 13.20
CA LEU A 103 13.91 3.34 13.50
C LEU A 103 13.64 3.33 15.01
N LYS A 104 12.39 3.60 15.39
CA LYS A 104 11.91 3.60 16.79
C LYS A 104 10.98 2.44 17.12
N LYS A 105 10.52 1.71 16.10
CA LYS A 105 9.64 0.57 16.21
C LYS A 105 9.98 -0.48 15.14
N LEU A 106 9.31 -1.62 15.15
CA LEU A 106 9.56 -2.66 14.15
C LEU A 106 9.19 -2.19 12.74
N PRO A 107 9.89 -2.62 11.70
CA PRO A 107 9.55 -2.36 10.31
C PRO A 107 8.08 -2.64 9.95
N SER A 108 7.53 -3.75 10.45
CA SER A 108 6.11 -4.10 10.23
C SER A 108 5.13 -3.09 10.81
N GLU A 109 5.48 -2.40 11.88
CA GLU A 109 4.64 -1.36 12.47
C GLU A 109 4.60 -0.10 11.60
N TYR A 110 5.71 0.25 10.94
CA TYR A 110 5.71 1.32 9.93
C TYR A 110 4.88 0.94 8.70
N MET A 111 4.90 -0.33 8.30
CA MET A 111 4.09 -0.81 7.18
C MET A 111 2.58 -0.68 7.43
N LYS A 112 2.14 -0.74 8.70
CA LYS A 112 0.74 -0.49 9.09
C LYS A 112 0.35 0.99 9.12
N ASP A 113 1.32 1.89 9.06
CA ASP A 113 1.08 3.33 8.95
C ASP A 113 1.07 3.81 7.48
N MET A 114 1.18 2.90 6.51
CA MET A 114 1.16 3.20 5.08
C MET A 114 -0.13 2.72 4.43
N TYR A 115 -0.39 3.17 3.21
CA TYR A 115 -1.58 2.81 2.45
C TYR A 115 -1.22 1.96 1.23
N TYR A 116 -2.14 1.07 0.85
CA TYR A 116 -1.96 0.13 -0.26
C TYR A 116 -3.17 0.18 -1.17
N SER A 117 -2.96 0.28 -2.50
CA SER A 117 -4.06 0.06 -3.43
C SER A 117 -4.42 -1.42 -3.52
N SER A 118 -5.69 -1.71 -3.71
CA SER A 118 -6.17 -3.09 -3.75
C SER A 118 -5.83 -3.85 -5.03
N GLN A 119 -5.57 -3.16 -6.13
CA GLN A 119 -5.28 -3.76 -7.42
C GLN A 119 -3.75 -3.92 -7.62
N PRO A 120 -3.28 -5.04 -8.19
CA PRO A 120 -4.00 -6.27 -8.45
C PRO A 120 -4.28 -7.08 -7.17
N CYS A 121 -5.50 -7.62 -7.05
CA CYS A 121 -5.88 -8.41 -5.88
C CYS A 121 -5.69 -9.91 -6.16
N GLU A 122 -4.73 -10.53 -5.48
CA GLU A 122 -4.43 -11.96 -5.61
C GLU A 122 -5.43 -12.80 -4.79
N LYS A 123 -6.63 -12.99 -5.30
CA LYS A 123 -7.77 -13.64 -4.61
C LYS A 123 -7.86 -15.16 -4.74
N MET A 124 -6.91 -15.81 -5.41
CA MET A 124 -6.96 -17.25 -5.67
C MET A 124 -6.87 -18.12 -4.41
N HIS A 125 -6.33 -17.56 -3.33
CA HIS A 125 -6.23 -18.20 -2.02
C HIS A 125 -6.84 -17.29 -0.95
N PRO A 126 -8.17 -17.37 -0.72
CA PRO A 126 -8.90 -16.44 0.15
C PRO A 126 -8.36 -16.40 1.58
N GLU A 127 -7.90 -17.53 2.12
CA GLU A 127 -7.35 -17.61 3.48
C GLU A 127 -6.04 -16.81 3.59
N ALA A 128 -5.18 -16.87 2.58
CA ALA A 128 -3.95 -16.09 2.55
C ALA A 128 -4.24 -14.60 2.42
N LEU A 129 -5.22 -14.24 1.58
CA LEU A 129 -5.67 -12.86 1.43
C LEU A 129 -6.27 -12.32 2.72
N GLU A 130 -7.10 -13.08 3.42
CA GLU A 130 -7.66 -12.71 4.72
C GLU A 130 -6.56 -12.43 5.77
N GLN A 131 -5.52 -13.28 5.81
CA GLN A 131 -4.38 -13.03 6.70
C GLN A 131 -3.61 -11.77 6.30
N THR A 132 -3.44 -11.51 5.01
CA THR A 132 -2.82 -10.27 4.53
C THR A 132 -3.61 -9.06 5.01
N PHE A 133 -4.93 -9.04 4.83
CA PHE A 133 -5.81 -7.97 5.29
C PHE A 133 -5.70 -7.72 6.80
N LYS A 134 -5.65 -8.79 7.60
CA LYS A 134 -5.46 -8.68 9.06
C LYS A 134 -4.10 -8.10 9.42
N MET A 135 -3.03 -8.54 8.75
CA MET A 135 -1.67 -8.11 9.08
C MET A 135 -1.40 -6.64 8.75
N ILE A 136 -1.99 -6.13 7.69
CA ILE A 136 -1.82 -4.72 7.29
C ILE A 136 -2.87 -3.78 7.88
N ASP A 137 -3.82 -4.31 8.67
CA ASP A 137 -4.99 -3.52 9.09
C ASP A 137 -5.75 -2.92 7.89
N ALA A 138 -6.10 -3.77 6.91
CA ALA A 138 -6.64 -3.36 5.62
C ALA A 138 -7.89 -2.47 5.74
N GLU A 139 -8.68 -2.65 6.78
CA GLU A 139 -9.82 -1.78 7.09
C GLU A 139 -9.43 -0.29 7.13
N ASN A 140 -8.22 0.03 7.61
CA ASN A 140 -7.73 1.40 7.77
C ASN A 140 -6.64 1.80 6.78
N THR A 141 -5.99 0.85 6.11
CA THR A 141 -4.82 1.10 5.25
C THR A 141 -5.08 0.83 3.78
N MET A 142 -6.13 0.07 3.44
CA MET A 142 -6.40 -0.28 2.05
C MET A 142 -7.24 0.78 1.36
N LEU A 143 -6.89 1.05 0.11
CA LEU A 143 -7.56 1.96 -0.81
C LEU A 143 -8.03 1.14 -2.02
N TYR A 144 -9.34 0.99 -2.21
CA TYR A 144 -9.82 0.33 -3.41
C TYR A 144 -9.38 1.08 -4.67
N ALA A 145 -8.83 0.35 -5.63
CA ALA A 145 -8.48 0.83 -6.96
C ALA A 145 -8.88 -0.19 -8.00
N SER A 146 -9.37 0.26 -9.13
CA SER A 146 -9.78 -0.64 -10.23
C SER A 146 -8.71 -0.81 -11.30
N ASP A 147 -7.82 0.15 -11.42
CA ASP A 147 -6.86 0.26 -12.51
C ASP A 147 -7.51 0.37 -13.91
N TYR A 148 -8.76 0.84 -13.94
CA TYR A 148 -9.47 1.06 -15.21
C TYR A 148 -8.77 2.14 -16.05
N PRO A 149 -8.57 1.93 -17.37
CA PRO A 149 -9.08 0.87 -18.23
C PRO A 149 -8.04 -0.21 -18.62
N HIS A 150 -7.09 -0.52 -17.75
CA HIS A 150 -6.10 -1.54 -18.05
C HIS A 150 -6.74 -2.94 -18.22
N TRP A 151 -6.06 -3.82 -18.97
CA TRP A 151 -6.58 -5.14 -19.33
C TRP A 151 -6.75 -6.10 -18.13
N ASP A 152 -5.99 -5.86 -17.06
CA ASP A 152 -5.99 -6.62 -15.82
C ASP A 152 -6.69 -5.90 -14.66
N MET A 153 -7.57 -4.94 -15.00
CA MET A 153 -8.36 -4.18 -14.04
C MET A 153 -9.19 -5.06 -13.10
N ASP A 154 -9.32 -4.63 -11.86
CA ASP A 154 -10.19 -5.23 -10.86
C ASP A 154 -11.53 -4.50 -10.77
N VAL A 155 -12.63 -5.19 -11.08
CA VAL A 155 -13.98 -4.66 -10.84
C VAL A 155 -14.29 -4.62 -9.34
N PRO A 156 -15.21 -3.74 -8.86
CA PRO A 156 -15.50 -3.59 -7.44
C PRO A 156 -15.82 -4.88 -6.70
N SER A 157 -16.49 -5.84 -7.35
CA SER A 157 -16.85 -7.13 -6.75
C SER A 157 -15.65 -7.97 -6.32
N VAL A 158 -14.46 -7.73 -6.87
CA VAL A 158 -13.22 -8.42 -6.46
C VAL A 158 -12.95 -8.24 -4.97
N ILE A 159 -13.20 -7.05 -4.44
CA ILE A 159 -13.06 -6.75 -3.00
C ILE A 159 -14.41 -6.83 -2.30
N TYR A 160 -15.49 -6.32 -2.92
CA TYR A 160 -16.80 -6.24 -2.28
C TYR A 160 -17.37 -7.61 -1.88
N ASP A 161 -17.13 -8.65 -2.68
CA ASP A 161 -17.64 -10.01 -2.45
C ASP A 161 -16.73 -10.86 -1.55
N LEU A 162 -15.66 -10.29 -0.98
CA LEU A 162 -14.80 -11.02 -0.04
C LEU A 162 -15.60 -11.39 1.22
N PRO A 163 -15.69 -12.69 1.58
CA PRO A 163 -16.59 -13.15 2.63
C PRO A 163 -16.17 -12.76 4.05
N PHE A 164 -14.94 -12.33 4.22
CA PHE A 164 -14.37 -11.94 5.52
C PHE A 164 -14.46 -10.42 5.79
N LEU A 165 -15.02 -9.63 4.86
CA LEU A 165 -15.23 -8.19 5.05
C LEU A 165 -16.69 -7.91 5.41
N ASP A 166 -16.89 -7.18 6.50
CA ASP A 166 -18.18 -6.62 6.84
C ASP A 166 -18.48 -5.29 6.11
N GLU A 167 -19.70 -4.77 6.24
CA GLU A 167 -20.12 -3.54 5.56
C GLU A 167 -19.34 -2.30 6.02
N LYS A 168 -18.87 -2.26 7.26
CA LYS A 168 -18.07 -1.12 7.76
C LYS A 168 -16.69 -1.11 7.12
N GLN A 169 -16.05 -2.28 7.07
CA GLN A 169 -14.75 -2.45 6.43
C GLN A 169 -14.82 -2.11 4.93
N LYS A 170 -15.86 -2.58 4.24
CA LYS A 170 -16.08 -2.26 2.83
C LYS A 170 -16.20 -0.75 2.61
N ARG A 171 -16.99 -0.03 3.42
CA ARG A 171 -17.13 1.43 3.30
C ARG A 171 -15.80 2.17 3.46
N LYS A 172 -15.01 1.75 4.43
CA LYS A 172 -13.68 2.33 4.63
C LYS A 172 -12.78 2.12 3.40
N ILE A 173 -12.68 0.90 2.93
CA ILE A 173 -11.82 0.53 1.79
C ILE A 173 -12.25 1.23 0.50
N PHE A 174 -13.56 1.28 0.23
CA PHE A 174 -14.09 1.85 -1.02
C PHE A 174 -14.17 3.38 -1.05
N GLY A 175 -14.16 4.06 0.10
CA GLY A 175 -14.38 5.50 0.09
C GLY A 175 -13.75 6.27 1.26
N GLU A 176 -13.98 5.84 2.50
CA GLU A 176 -13.60 6.66 3.66
C GLU A 176 -12.08 6.79 3.82
N ASN A 177 -11.31 5.74 3.52
CA ASN A 177 -9.85 5.82 3.53
C ASN A 177 -9.34 6.79 2.45
N TRP A 178 -9.91 6.76 1.24
CA TRP A 178 -9.60 7.72 0.18
C TRP A 178 -9.90 9.16 0.61
N SER A 179 -11.08 9.38 1.19
CA SER A 179 -11.48 10.69 1.70
C SER A 179 -10.49 11.21 2.74
N ARG A 180 -10.11 10.38 3.70
CA ARG A 180 -9.17 10.73 4.76
C ARG A 180 -7.77 11.03 4.23
N VAL A 181 -7.20 10.14 3.42
CA VAL A 181 -5.82 10.24 2.91
C VAL A 181 -5.65 11.42 1.97
N PHE A 182 -6.63 11.64 1.08
CA PHE A 182 -6.55 12.70 0.07
C PHE A 182 -7.29 13.97 0.45
N ASN A 183 -7.86 14.01 1.65
CA ASN A 183 -8.68 15.13 2.15
C ASN A 183 -9.80 15.49 1.16
N ILE A 184 -10.58 14.48 0.75
CA ILE A 184 -11.70 14.62 -0.20
C ILE A 184 -13.00 14.69 0.60
N ASP A 185 -13.69 15.82 0.53
CA ASP A 185 -15.07 15.92 1.02
C ASP A 185 -16.03 15.50 -0.08
N TYR A 186 -16.85 14.50 0.21
CA TYR A 186 -17.88 14.01 -0.70
C TYR A 186 -19.30 14.24 -0.18
N SER A 187 -19.46 14.95 0.95
CA SER A 187 -20.74 15.17 1.61
C SER A 187 -21.77 15.89 0.72
N ASP A 188 -21.33 16.89 -0.04
CA ASP A 188 -22.19 17.62 -0.97
C ASP A 188 -22.67 16.75 -2.14
N ARG A 189 -21.82 15.82 -2.60
CA ARG A 189 -22.14 14.93 -3.73
C ARG A 189 -23.02 13.76 -3.32
N TYR A 190 -22.86 13.29 -2.09
CA TYR A 190 -23.58 12.13 -1.54
C TYR A 190 -24.18 12.45 -0.17
N PRO A 191 -25.18 13.35 -0.08
CA PRO A 191 -25.72 13.84 1.21
C PRO A 191 -26.39 12.76 2.06
N ASN A 192 -26.74 11.62 1.47
CA ASN A 192 -27.35 10.48 2.18
C ASN A 192 -26.36 9.35 2.45
N TYR A 193 -25.07 9.53 2.16
CA TYR A 193 -24.06 8.53 2.47
C TYR A 193 -23.91 8.42 3.99
N LYS A 194 -23.99 7.19 4.48
CA LYS A 194 -23.71 6.87 5.90
C LYS A 194 -22.29 6.32 6.02
N THR A 195 -21.51 6.95 6.83
CA THR A 195 -20.17 6.48 7.16
C THR A 195 -20.20 5.14 7.92
N SER A 196 -19.06 4.46 7.99
CA SER A 196 -18.92 3.21 8.74
C SER A 196 -19.32 3.35 10.22
N ASN A 197 -19.15 4.53 10.80
CA ASN A 197 -19.51 4.82 12.18
C ASN A 197 -21.02 5.02 12.39
N GLU A 198 -21.78 5.32 11.35
CA GLU A 198 -23.23 5.58 11.39
C GLU A 198 -24.07 4.34 11.08
N ILE A 199 -23.43 3.25 10.64
CA ILE A 199 -24.11 1.98 10.37
C ILE A 199 -24.24 1.20 11.69
N LYS A 200 -25.46 0.81 12.02
CA LYS A 200 -25.70 -0.18 13.07
C LYS A 200 -25.43 -1.56 12.48
N ASN A 201 -24.71 -2.37 13.22
CA ASN A 201 -24.56 -3.80 12.91
C ASN A 201 -25.89 -4.51 12.98
#